data_b880b21d3c7a75dffd2ecc96b3ef3cd3
#
_entry.id   b880b21d3c7a75dffd2ecc96b3ef3cd3
#
_cell.length_a   1.000
_cell.length_b   1.000
_cell.length_c   1.000
_cell.angle_alpha   90.00
_cell.angle_beta   90.00
_cell.angle_gamma   90.00
#
_symmetry.space_group_name_H-M   'P 1'
#
loop_
_entity.id
_entity.type
_entity.pdbx_description
1 polymer ?
#
loop_
_entity_poly.entity_id
_entity_poly.type
_entity_poly.pdbx_seq_one_letter_code
_entity_poly.pdbx_strand_id
1 'polypeptide(L)'
;MNKFKKYCVVLSAIVVIASTLSNIYALNNYSKSIEKATINNSKSSINQENLDKNNQEKNKNVSNILLIGSDSSGFDKVGRSDSMIILTIDKDNKNLKLTSLARDTLVNIPGHGYEKLTHAYAYGKSKLLLDTIEKNLNIDLDGYVAVNFNSFIDLVDTLGGVEVNVHKNEIEHLNDIIVNSFKVAKDKGEEPQFIRFEGNQLLNGYQALAYARIRQIDSIYERDKRQRDVLKSIANKLVELPVTSYPKVIKEMMPYVDVNLPISKLITIAMTSKELYNYELDQMEFPVAEYRESGRLKKDNSFVVKWDKTENLKVLNNFIYNK
;
A
#
# COMPACT_ATOMS: atom_id res chain seq x y z
N MET A 1 24.54 11.82 9.95
CA MET A 1 23.20 12.38 9.65
C MET A 1 22.30 11.21 9.24
N ASN A 2 21.31 10.92 10.06
CA ASN A 2 20.58 9.64 10.05
C ASN A 2 19.94 9.29 8.70
N LYS A 3 20.38 8.16 8.11
CA LYS A 3 19.82 7.56 6.90
C LYS A 3 18.30 7.29 7.00
N PHE A 4 17.78 7.21 8.21
CA PHE A 4 16.38 6.96 8.55
C PHE A 4 15.41 8.07 8.07
N LYS A 5 15.83 9.33 8.06
CA LYS A 5 15.01 10.48 7.66
C LYS A 5 14.68 10.54 6.16
N LYS A 6 15.45 9.84 5.32
CA LYS A 6 15.21 9.81 3.86
C LYS A 6 14.00 8.97 3.44
N TYR A 7 13.51 8.08 4.30
CA TYR A 7 12.48 7.09 3.95
C TYR A 7 11.05 7.65 3.88
N CYS A 8 10.80 8.75 4.56
CA CYS A 8 9.47 9.31 4.72
C CYS A 8 8.93 10.05 3.49
N VAL A 9 9.81 10.72 2.77
CA VAL A 9 9.43 11.56 1.61
C VAL A 9 8.89 10.76 0.45
N VAL A 10 9.20 9.52 0.38
CA VAL A 10 9.01 8.72 -0.80
C VAL A 10 7.77 7.84 -0.75
N LEU A 11 7.33 7.42 0.43
CA LEU A 11 5.95 6.93 0.52
C LEU A 11 4.98 8.06 0.14
N SER A 12 5.27 9.29 0.55
CA SER A 12 4.56 10.46 0.08
C SER A 12 4.75 10.71 -1.42
N ALA A 13 5.92 10.43 -2.00
CA ALA A 13 6.17 10.59 -3.43
C ALA A 13 5.43 9.55 -4.28
N ILE A 14 5.28 8.30 -3.85
CA ILE A 14 4.42 7.31 -4.55
C ILE A 14 2.97 7.79 -4.58
N VAL A 15 2.47 8.31 -3.47
CA VAL A 15 1.13 8.90 -3.39
C VAL A 15 1.05 10.19 -4.20
N VAL A 16 2.09 11.01 -4.19
CA VAL A 16 2.22 12.26 -4.96
C VAL A 16 2.32 11.99 -6.46
N ILE A 17 3.04 10.97 -6.85
CA ILE A 17 3.24 10.57 -8.25
C ILE A 17 1.91 10.08 -8.84
N ALA A 18 1.17 9.26 -8.11
CA ALA A 18 -0.17 8.85 -8.50
C ALA A 18 -1.13 10.06 -8.66
N SER A 19 -0.87 11.15 -7.92
CA SER A 19 -1.78 12.30 -7.81
C SER A 19 -1.68 13.35 -8.91
N THR A 20 -0.49 13.63 -9.41
CA THR A 20 -0.31 14.78 -10.29
C THR A 20 -0.83 14.55 -11.72
N LEU A 21 -0.92 13.31 -12.18
CA LEU A 21 -1.39 12.98 -13.53
C LEU A 21 -2.90 12.72 -13.64
N SER A 22 -3.55 12.24 -12.60
CA SER A 22 -5.01 12.25 -12.56
C SER A 22 -5.54 13.69 -12.60
N ASN A 23 -4.76 14.68 -12.13
CA ASN A 23 -5.10 16.10 -12.19
C ASN A 23 -5.10 16.67 -13.63
N ILE A 24 -4.15 16.32 -14.48
CA ILE A 24 -4.12 16.85 -15.86
C ILE A 24 -5.25 16.24 -16.68
N TYR A 25 -5.56 14.96 -16.48
CA TYR A 25 -6.70 14.31 -17.14
C TYR A 25 -8.04 14.78 -16.58
N ALA A 26 -8.15 14.99 -15.26
CA ALA A 26 -9.36 15.48 -14.61
C ALA A 26 -9.59 16.98 -14.89
N LEU A 27 -8.56 17.83 -14.95
CA LEU A 27 -8.70 19.23 -15.34
C LEU A 27 -9.20 19.38 -16.79
N ASN A 28 -8.75 18.52 -17.71
CA ASN A 28 -9.27 18.50 -19.08
C ASN A 28 -10.72 17.99 -19.17
N ASN A 29 -11.14 17.08 -18.26
CA ASN A 29 -12.52 16.60 -18.22
C ASN A 29 -13.42 17.49 -17.35
N TYR A 30 -12.86 18.14 -16.33
CA TYR A 30 -13.59 19.06 -15.45
C TYR A 30 -13.96 20.36 -16.15
N SER A 31 -13.09 20.90 -17.01
CA SER A 31 -13.44 22.03 -17.88
C SER A 31 -14.59 21.70 -18.83
N LYS A 32 -14.64 20.46 -19.36
CA LYS A 32 -15.74 19.97 -20.20
C LYS A 32 -17.03 19.65 -19.43
N SER A 33 -16.94 19.33 -18.11
CA SER A 33 -18.12 19.05 -17.28
C SER A 33 -18.73 20.29 -16.63
N ILE A 34 -17.93 21.32 -16.37
CA ILE A 34 -18.44 22.63 -15.91
C ILE A 34 -19.29 23.28 -17.01
N GLU A 35 -18.89 23.17 -18.28
CA GLU A 35 -19.68 23.68 -19.42
C GLU A 35 -21.03 22.94 -19.57
N LYS A 36 -21.16 21.69 -19.12
CA LYS A 36 -22.42 20.94 -19.09
C LYS A 36 -23.24 21.08 -17.80
N ALA A 37 -22.60 21.35 -16.66
CA ALA A 37 -23.28 21.45 -15.36
C ALA A 37 -23.97 22.80 -15.11
N THR A 38 -23.61 23.86 -15.85
CA THR A 38 -24.25 25.15 -15.76
C THR A 38 -25.66 25.19 -16.38
N ILE A 39 -26.04 24.09 -17.07
CA ILE A 39 -27.36 24.02 -17.77
C ILE A 39 -28.44 23.26 -16.97
N ASN A 40 -28.10 22.50 -15.91
CA ASN A 40 -29.03 21.58 -15.27
C ASN A 40 -29.18 21.65 -13.73
N ASN A 41 -28.96 22.81 -13.10
CA ASN A 41 -29.25 22.97 -11.67
C ASN A 41 -30.57 23.73 -11.43
N SER A 42 -31.68 23.00 -11.61
CA SER A 42 -32.92 23.27 -10.88
C SER A 42 -33.62 21.98 -10.56
N LYS A 43 -33.81 21.77 -9.24
CA LYS A 43 -34.66 20.75 -8.55
C LYS A 43 -34.05 19.36 -8.32
N SER A 44 -33.62 19.08 -7.09
CA SER A 44 -34.41 18.26 -6.16
C SER A 44 -33.77 18.18 -4.77
N SER A 45 -34.55 18.60 -3.80
CA SER A 45 -34.40 18.35 -2.37
C SER A 45 -34.69 16.86 -2.08
N ILE A 46 -33.77 16.17 -1.40
CA ILE A 46 -34.05 14.88 -0.77
C ILE A 46 -33.58 14.91 0.68
N ASN A 47 -34.51 14.53 1.54
CA ASN A 47 -34.45 14.47 2.99
C ASN A 47 -33.28 13.64 3.50
N GLN A 48 -32.54 14.19 4.45
CA GLN A 48 -31.62 13.46 5.31
C GLN A 48 -32.42 12.91 6.51
N GLU A 49 -32.56 11.61 6.58
CA GLU A 49 -32.90 10.91 7.82
C GLU A 49 -31.61 10.55 8.58
N ASN A 50 -31.71 10.83 9.87
CA ASN A 50 -30.70 10.68 10.90
C ASN A 50 -30.13 9.26 10.98
N LEU A 51 -28.81 9.12 10.81
CA LEU A 51 -28.03 8.01 11.33
C LEU A 51 -27.05 8.54 12.38
N ASP A 52 -27.07 7.91 13.52
CA ASP A 52 -26.38 8.27 14.74
C ASP A 52 -24.94 8.75 14.55
N LYS A 53 -24.72 10.00 14.84
CA LYS A 53 -23.40 10.61 14.97
C LYS A 53 -22.79 10.16 16.30
N ASN A 54 -22.07 9.06 16.31
CA ASN A 54 -21.04 8.86 17.30
C ASN A 54 -19.85 9.74 16.93
N ASN A 55 -19.69 10.83 17.68
CA ASN A 55 -18.65 11.83 17.55
C ASN A 55 -17.26 11.22 17.75
N GLN A 56 -16.65 10.71 16.69
CA GLN A 56 -15.22 10.78 16.53
C GLN A 56 -14.95 12.09 15.77
N GLU A 57 -14.48 13.10 16.45
CA GLU A 57 -13.86 14.25 15.80
C GLU A 57 -12.79 13.70 14.86
N LYS A 58 -13.07 13.75 13.57
CA LYS A 58 -12.15 13.32 12.52
C LYS A 58 -10.88 14.14 12.73
N ASN A 59 -9.80 13.50 13.16
CA ASN A 59 -8.53 14.19 13.41
C ASN A 59 -8.01 14.71 12.07
N LYS A 60 -8.32 15.97 11.76
CA LYS A 60 -8.13 16.60 10.43
C LYS A 60 -6.67 16.56 9.95
N ASN A 61 -5.74 16.32 10.87
CA ASN A 61 -4.31 16.35 10.62
C ASN A 61 -3.67 14.95 10.48
N VAL A 62 -4.47 13.89 10.66
CA VAL A 62 -4.06 12.50 10.42
C VAL A 62 -4.71 11.99 9.13
N SER A 63 -3.89 11.42 8.25
CA SER A 63 -4.32 10.84 6.97
C SER A 63 -3.91 9.40 6.90
N ASN A 64 -4.85 8.50 6.57
CA ASN A 64 -4.60 7.08 6.43
C ASN A 64 -4.83 6.64 4.98
N ILE A 65 -3.80 6.09 4.34
CA ILE A 65 -3.83 5.63 2.95
C ILE A 65 -3.50 4.16 2.91
N LEU A 66 -4.34 3.36 2.26
CA LEU A 66 -4.10 1.93 2.09
C LEU A 66 -3.23 1.67 0.86
N LEU A 67 -2.06 1.07 1.09
CA LEU A 67 -1.16 0.58 0.04
C LEU A 67 -1.45 -0.91 -0.19
N ILE A 68 -1.75 -1.31 -1.43
CA ILE A 68 -2.16 -2.66 -1.78
C ILE A 68 -1.21 -3.23 -2.84
N GLY A 69 -0.62 -4.39 -2.52
CA GLY A 69 0.09 -5.24 -3.49
C GLY A 69 -0.74 -6.48 -3.81
N SER A 70 -1.17 -6.66 -5.06
CA SER A 70 -1.95 -7.82 -5.46
C SER A 70 -1.16 -8.80 -6.33
N ASP A 71 -1.50 -10.08 -6.25
CA ASP A 71 -0.93 -11.15 -7.07
C ASP A 71 -1.60 -11.29 -8.45
N SER A 72 -2.51 -10.38 -8.79
CA SER A 72 -3.17 -10.36 -10.09
C SER A 72 -2.20 -9.95 -11.21
N SER A 73 -2.43 -10.46 -12.41
CA SER A 73 -1.70 -10.05 -13.62
C SER A 73 -2.28 -8.81 -14.30
N GLY A 74 -3.30 -8.18 -13.73
CA GLY A 74 -3.98 -6.98 -14.19
C GLY A 74 -5.05 -6.55 -13.19
N PHE A 75 -5.42 -5.25 -13.18
CA PHE A 75 -6.42 -4.73 -12.23
C PHE A 75 -7.84 -5.25 -12.48
N ASP A 76 -8.14 -5.67 -13.68
CA ASP A 76 -9.40 -6.30 -14.11
C ASP A 76 -9.50 -7.79 -13.74
N LYS A 77 -8.35 -8.45 -13.50
CA LYS A 77 -8.29 -9.89 -13.22
C LYS A 77 -8.47 -10.21 -11.74
N VAL A 78 -8.93 -11.43 -11.48
CA VAL A 78 -9.03 -11.95 -10.11
C VAL A 78 -7.62 -12.09 -9.53
N GLY A 79 -7.45 -11.65 -8.29
CA GLY A 79 -6.21 -11.76 -7.54
C GLY A 79 -6.48 -11.54 -6.05
N ARG A 80 -5.46 -11.69 -5.23
CA ARG A 80 -5.49 -11.47 -3.78
C ARG A 80 -4.59 -10.31 -3.41
N SER A 81 -4.93 -9.60 -2.35
CA SER A 81 -4.01 -8.64 -1.73
C SER A 81 -3.00 -9.39 -0.87
N ASP A 82 -1.80 -9.55 -1.38
CA ASP A 82 -0.71 -10.24 -0.68
C ASP A 82 0.09 -9.31 0.24
N SER A 83 0.05 -8.01 -0.04
CA SER A 83 0.60 -6.93 0.77
C SER A 83 -0.47 -5.88 1.02
N MET A 84 -0.65 -5.51 2.27
CA MET A 84 -1.58 -4.45 2.70
C MET A 84 -0.91 -3.65 3.80
N ILE A 85 -0.64 -2.37 3.53
CA ILE A 85 0.04 -1.48 4.47
C ILE A 85 -0.78 -0.20 4.58
N ILE A 86 -1.13 0.21 5.79
CA ILE A 86 -1.70 1.52 6.04
C ILE A 86 -0.55 2.50 6.26
N LEU A 87 -0.46 3.50 5.40
CA LEU A 87 0.38 4.66 5.59
C LEU A 87 -0.43 5.71 6.33
N THR A 88 -0.02 6.01 7.56
CA THR A 88 -0.54 7.13 8.33
C THR A 88 0.41 8.32 8.26
N ILE A 89 -0.10 9.48 7.87
CA ILE A 89 0.59 10.77 7.88
C ILE A 89 0.03 11.58 9.03
N ASP A 90 0.80 11.70 10.10
CA ASP A 90 0.44 12.47 11.30
C ASP A 90 1.18 13.82 11.26
N LYS A 91 0.47 14.86 10.84
CA LYS A 91 1.06 16.20 10.69
C LYS A 91 1.32 16.90 12.02
N ASP A 92 0.50 16.61 13.03
CA ASP A 92 0.62 17.26 14.34
C ASP A 92 1.88 16.78 15.06
N ASN A 93 2.14 15.47 15.01
CA ASN A 93 3.30 14.86 15.64
C ASN A 93 4.52 14.74 14.71
N LYS A 94 4.39 15.20 13.45
CA LYS A 94 5.42 15.07 12.41
C LYS A 94 5.93 13.64 12.28
N ASN A 95 5.00 12.70 12.22
CA ASN A 95 5.28 11.29 12.18
C ASN A 95 4.61 10.61 10.97
N LEU A 96 5.34 9.69 10.35
CA LEU A 96 4.81 8.73 9.38
C LEU A 96 4.77 7.36 10.03
N LYS A 97 3.64 6.65 9.88
CA LYS A 97 3.47 5.35 10.51
C LYS A 97 3.08 4.32 9.47
N LEU A 98 3.73 3.16 9.47
CA LEU A 98 3.40 2.04 8.60
C LEU A 98 2.80 0.92 9.43
N THR A 99 1.53 0.60 9.17
CA THR A 99 0.86 -0.57 9.76
C THR A 99 0.72 -1.66 8.71
N SER A 100 1.52 -2.73 8.82
CA SER A 100 1.39 -3.92 7.97
C SER A 100 0.24 -4.80 8.45
N LEU A 101 -0.72 -5.07 7.58
CA LEU A 101 -1.87 -5.94 7.87
C LEU A 101 -1.57 -7.36 7.39
N ALA A 102 -1.59 -8.33 8.33
CA ALA A 102 -1.38 -9.73 7.98
C ALA A 102 -2.51 -10.23 7.08
N ARG A 103 -2.17 -10.76 5.90
CA ARG A 103 -3.15 -11.18 4.86
C ARG A 103 -4.13 -12.27 5.33
N ASP A 104 -3.69 -13.12 6.26
CA ASP A 104 -4.48 -14.23 6.80
C ASP A 104 -5.29 -13.84 8.06
N THR A 105 -5.33 -12.55 8.42
CA THR A 105 -6.14 -12.03 9.53
C THR A 105 -7.61 -12.38 9.33
N LEU A 106 -8.24 -12.98 10.34
CA LEU A 106 -9.64 -13.33 10.34
C LEU A 106 -10.50 -12.07 10.54
N VAL A 107 -11.28 -11.71 9.52
CA VAL A 107 -12.13 -10.51 9.53
C VAL A 107 -13.53 -10.84 9.02
N ASN A 108 -14.50 -10.01 9.36
CA ASN A 108 -15.84 -10.09 8.78
C ASN A 108 -15.89 -9.27 7.48
N ILE A 109 -15.92 -9.93 6.32
CA ILE A 109 -16.02 -9.29 5.01
C ILE A 109 -17.51 -9.00 4.72
N PRO A 110 -17.89 -7.74 4.42
CA PRO A 110 -19.27 -7.41 4.05
C PRO A 110 -19.83 -8.32 2.94
N GLY A 111 -20.97 -8.97 3.20
CA GLY A 111 -21.61 -9.89 2.26
C GLY A 111 -20.99 -11.31 2.18
N HIS A 112 -19.87 -11.57 2.84
CA HIS A 112 -19.15 -12.86 2.75
C HIS A 112 -18.88 -13.54 4.10
N GLY A 113 -19.12 -12.84 5.23
CA GLY A 113 -18.90 -13.38 6.58
C GLY A 113 -17.44 -13.42 6.99
N TYR A 114 -17.08 -14.31 7.93
CA TYR A 114 -15.72 -14.40 8.47
C TYR A 114 -14.78 -15.15 7.54
N GLU A 115 -13.76 -14.45 7.06
CA GLU A 115 -12.78 -14.91 6.09
C GLU A 115 -11.40 -14.30 6.36
N LYS A 116 -10.40 -14.72 5.55
CA LYS A 116 -9.09 -14.05 5.50
C LYS A 116 -9.22 -12.66 4.89
N LEU A 117 -8.54 -11.68 5.45
CA LEU A 117 -8.53 -10.30 4.94
C LEU A 117 -8.19 -10.22 3.43
N THR A 118 -7.21 -11.02 2.96
CA THR A 118 -6.80 -11.09 1.54
C THR A 118 -7.96 -11.48 0.60
N HIS A 119 -8.99 -12.21 1.09
CA HIS A 119 -10.14 -12.62 0.28
C HIS A 119 -11.08 -11.44 -0.05
N ALA A 120 -11.09 -10.37 0.77
CA ALA A 120 -11.86 -9.17 0.46
C ALA A 120 -11.48 -8.57 -0.90
N TYR A 121 -10.16 -8.54 -1.20
CA TYR A 121 -9.69 -8.10 -2.52
C TYR A 121 -10.11 -9.04 -3.65
N ALA A 122 -10.07 -10.34 -3.42
CA ALA A 122 -10.49 -11.33 -4.42
C ALA A 122 -12.00 -11.24 -4.76
N TYR A 123 -12.83 -10.90 -3.77
CA TYR A 123 -14.28 -10.80 -3.93
C TYR A 123 -14.74 -9.46 -4.51
N GLY A 124 -14.12 -8.34 -4.13
CA GLY A 124 -14.60 -7.01 -4.51
C GLY A 124 -13.48 -5.97 -4.72
N LYS A 125 -12.25 -6.43 -5.02
CA LYS A 125 -11.09 -5.59 -5.33
C LYS A 125 -10.77 -4.59 -4.19
N SER A 126 -10.12 -3.49 -4.56
CA SER A 126 -9.67 -2.46 -3.62
C SER A 126 -10.82 -1.87 -2.80
N LYS A 127 -12.02 -1.72 -3.39
CA LYS A 127 -13.16 -1.12 -2.69
C LYS A 127 -13.65 -2.00 -1.52
N LEU A 128 -13.92 -3.29 -1.76
CA LEU A 128 -14.40 -4.18 -0.70
C LEU A 128 -13.30 -4.41 0.36
N LEU A 129 -12.04 -4.43 -0.04
CA LEU A 129 -10.93 -4.51 0.89
C LEU A 129 -10.90 -3.29 1.82
N LEU A 130 -11.02 -2.07 1.26
CA LEU A 130 -11.08 -0.82 2.03
C LEU A 130 -12.26 -0.85 3.02
N ASP A 131 -13.48 -1.11 2.54
CA ASP A 131 -14.70 -1.21 3.37
C ASP A 131 -14.55 -2.27 4.49
N THR A 132 -13.84 -3.38 4.20
CA THR A 132 -13.57 -4.44 5.17
C THR A 132 -12.60 -3.98 6.25
N ILE A 133 -11.52 -3.30 5.88
CA ILE A 133 -10.53 -2.78 6.82
C ILE A 133 -11.20 -1.73 7.74
N GLU A 134 -11.87 -0.74 7.17
CA GLU A 134 -12.55 0.30 7.94
C GLU A 134 -13.52 -0.29 8.97
N LYS A 135 -14.36 -1.25 8.55
CA LYS A 135 -15.37 -1.88 9.41
C LYS A 135 -14.76 -2.72 10.54
N ASN A 136 -13.70 -3.48 10.28
CA ASN A 136 -13.13 -4.38 11.28
C ASN A 136 -12.14 -3.67 12.20
N LEU A 137 -11.36 -2.72 11.67
CA LEU A 137 -10.31 -2.01 12.41
C LEU A 137 -10.79 -0.70 13.03
N ASN A 138 -12.02 -0.27 12.72
CA ASN A 138 -12.61 0.98 13.22
C ASN A 138 -11.70 2.20 12.98
N ILE A 139 -11.19 2.30 11.75
CA ILE A 139 -10.36 3.42 11.26
C ILE A 139 -10.96 3.97 9.98
N ASP A 140 -10.77 5.26 9.73
CA ASP A 140 -11.11 5.88 8.45
C ASP A 140 -9.89 5.82 7.52
N LEU A 141 -10.10 5.36 6.28
CA LEU A 141 -9.13 5.40 5.19
C LEU A 141 -9.51 6.49 4.20
N ASP A 142 -8.55 7.35 3.85
CA ASP A 142 -8.79 8.42 2.88
C ASP A 142 -8.88 7.91 1.44
N GLY A 143 -8.38 6.71 1.20
CA GLY A 143 -8.36 6.02 -0.08
C GLY A 143 -7.25 4.99 -0.16
N TYR A 144 -6.94 4.53 -1.39
CA TYR A 144 -5.92 3.51 -1.60
C TYR A 144 -5.03 3.80 -2.81
N VAL A 145 -3.88 3.13 -2.81
CA VAL A 145 -3.00 2.95 -3.97
C VAL A 145 -2.72 1.46 -4.14
N ALA A 146 -3.04 0.89 -5.29
CA ALA A 146 -2.85 -0.53 -5.58
C ALA A 146 -1.89 -0.76 -6.74
N VAL A 147 -1.03 -1.77 -6.60
CA VAL A 147 -0.14 -2.29 -7.65
C VAL A 147 -0.34 -3.79 -7.80
N ASN A 148 -0.17 -4.31 -9.00
CA ASN A 148 -0.09 -5.74 -9.27
C ASN A 148 1.36 -6.15 -9.58
N PHE A 149 1.62 -7.44 -9.80
CA PHE A 149 2.98 -7.93 -10.03
C PHE A 149 3.66 -7.28 -11.24
N ASN A 150 2.96 -7.18 -12.38
CA ASN A 150 3.54 -6.55 -13.57
C ASN A 150 3.85 -5.08 -13.32
N SER A 151 2.88 -4.36 -12.75
CA SER A 151 3.02 -2.96 -12.38
C SER A 151 4.18 -2.71 -11.44
N PHE A 152 4.36 -3.60 -10.45
CA PHE A 152 5.44 -3.50 -9.48
C PHE A 152 6.81 -3.69 -10.16
N ILE A 153 6.93 -4.70 -11.07
CA ILE A 153 8.17 -4.95 -11.82
C ILE A 153 8.53 -3.72 -12.65
N ASP A 154 7.59 -3.21 -13.43
CA ASP A 154 7.82 -2.07 -14.32
C ASP A 154 8.14 -0.78 -13.54
N LEU A 155 7.49 -0.59 -12.38
CA LEU A 155 7.77 0.50 -11.45
C LEU A 155 9.22 0.46 -10.97
N VAL A 156 9.67 -0.69 -10.45
CA VAL A 156 11.02 -0.86 -9.92
C VAL A 156 12.07 -0.66 -11.02
N ASP A 157 11.82 -1.21 -12.21
CA ASP A 157 12.75 -1.08 -13.35
C ASP A 157 12.83 0.37 -13.85
N THR A 158 11.71 1.10 -13.88
CA THR A 158 11.68 2.54 -14.23
C THR A 158 12.54 3.37 -13.28
N LEU A 159 12.62 2.96 -12.00
CA LEU A 159 13.46 3.61 -10.99
C LEU A 159 14.93 3.15 -11.05
N GLY A 160 15.30 2.26 -11.95
CA GLY A 160 16.65 1.70 -12.03
C GLY A 160 16.97 0.68 -10.94
N GLY A 161 15.95 0.01 -10.39
CA GLY A 161 16.10 -1.02 -9.37
C GLY A 161 15.99 -0.49 -7.94
N VAL A 162 16.01 -1.41 -6.97
CA VAL A 162 15.90 -1.13 -5.53
C VAL A 162 17.06 -1.76 -4.76
N GLU A 163 17.61 -1.05 -3.78
CA GLU A 163 18.68 -1.54 -2.92
C GLU A 163 18.11 -2.19 -1.66
N VAL A 164 18.45 -3.45 -1.42
CA VAL A 164 18.08 -4.18 -0.21
C VAL A 164 19.28 -4.95 0.32
N ASN A 165 19.28 -5.24 1.64
CA ASN A 165 20.29 -6.07 2.25
C ASN A 165 19.82 -7.53 2.24
N VAL A 166 20.37 -8.35 1.33
CA VAL A 166 20.05 -9.77 1.21
C VAL A 166 20.92 -10.57 2.19
N HIS A 167 20.30 -11.38 3.04
CA HIS A 167 21.00 -12.25 3.96
C HIS A 167 21.38 -13.58 3.30
N LYS A 168 22.46 -14.21 3.78
CA LYS A 168 22.98 -15.46 3.22
C LYS A 168 21.93 -16.58 3.14
N ASN A 169 21.12 -16.73 4.19
CA ASN A 169 20.04 -17.73 4.26
C ASN A 169 18.85 -17.43 3.32
N GLU A 170 18.78 -16.24 2.73
CA GLU A 170 17.73 -15.85 1.80
C GLU A 170 18.05 -16.19 0.35
N ILE A 171 19.35 -16.31 -0.01
CA ILE A 171 19.82 -16.39 -1.41
C ILE A 171 19.20 -17.56 -2.16
N GLU A 172 19.20 -18.75 -1.58
CA GLU A 172 18.65 -19.95 -2.21
C GLU A 172 17.16 -19.79 -2.52
N HIS A 173 16.38 -19.42 -1.51
CA HIS A 173 14.93 -19.23 -1.65
C HIS A 173 14.58 -18.04 -2.55
N LEU A 174 15.38 -16.97 -2.50
CA LEU A 174 15.24 -15.84 -3.42
C LEU A 174 15.39 -16.29 -4.86
N ASN A 175 16.42 -17.07 -5.16
CA ASN A 175 16.70 -17.58 -6.51
C ASN A 175 15.61 -18.55 -7.01
N ASP A 176 15.04 -19.38 -6.14
CA ASP A 176 13.90 -20.26 -6.48
C ASP A 176 12.67 -19.44 -6.90
N ILE A 177 12.42 -18.32 -6.20
CA ILE A 177 11.28 -17.44 -6.50
C ILE A 177 11.56 -16.57 -7.73
N ILE A 178 12.82 -16.20 -7.98
CA ILE A 178 13.23 -15.42 -9.16
C ILE A 178 12.77 -16.10 -10.45
N VAL A 179 12.90 -17.42 -10.58
CA VAL A 179 12.45 -18.17 -11.76
C VAL A 179 10.98 -17.92 -12.07
N ASN A 180 10.12 -17.91 -11.05
CA ASN A 180 8.69 -17.66 -11.21
C ASN A 180 8.37 -16.18 -11.44
N SER A 181 9.10 -15.29 -10.77
CA SER A 181 8.92 -13.84 -10.93
C SER A 181 9.38 -13.35 -12.31
N PHE A 182 10.43 -13.96 -12.86
CA PHE A 182 10.90 -13.71 -14.21
C PHE A 182 9.86 -14.09 -15.28
N LYS A 183 9.13 -15.20 -15.10
CA LYS A 183 8.04 -15.60 -16.00
C LYS A 183 6.87 -14.58 -16.05
N VAL A 184 6.69 -13.81 -14.98
CA VAL A 184 5.69 -12.74 -14.91
C VAL A 184 6.19 -11.48 -15.61
N ALA A 185 7.50 -11.22 -15.56
CA ALA A 185 8.12 -10.07 -16.19
C ALA A 185 8.10 -10.23 -17.73
N LYS A 186 7.66 -9.19 -18.44
CA LYS A 186 7.66 -9.15 -19.90
C LYS A 186 8.96 -8.51 -20.40
N ASP A 187 9.48 -8.99 -21.53
CA ASP A 187 10.60 -8.37 -22.27
C ASP A 187 11.88 -8.14 -21.45
N LYS A 188 12.20 -9.05 -20.52
CA LYS A 188 13.34 -8.92 -19.59
C LYS A 188 14.58 -9.77 -19.96
N GLY A 189 14.66 -10.26 -21.18
CA GLY A 189 15.76 -11.11 -21.65
C GLY A 189 15.38 -12.59 -21.72
N GLU A 190 16.36 -13.43 -22.10
CA GLU A 190 16.13 -14.85 -22.33
C GLU A 190 16.19 -15.68 -21.04
N GLU A 191 17.01 -15.24 -20.06
CA GLU A 191 17.23 -15.98 -18.81
C GLU A 191 17.18 -15.08 -17.56
N PRO A 192 16.77 -15.62 -16.40
CA PRO A 192 16.75 -14.88 -15.15
C PRO A 192 18.18 -14.65 -14.61
N GLN A 193 18.40 -13.49 -14.05
CA GLN A 193 19.63 -13.16 -13.33
C GLN A 193 19.48 -13.51 -11.85
N PHE A 194 20.39 -14.38 -11.36
CA PHE A 194 20.38 -14.87 -9.98
C PHE A 194 21.25 -14.03 -9.06
N ILE A 195 20.87 -13.96 -7.78
CA ILE A 195 21.67 -13.34 -6.71
C ILE A 195 22.71 -14.34 -6.23
N ARG A 196 23.98 -13.92 -6.18
CA ARG A 196 25.12 -14.78 -5.84
C ARG A 196 25.76 -14.47 -4.49
N PHE A 197 25.59 -13.25 -4.01
CA PHE A 197 26.27 -12.77 -2.81
C PHE A 197 25.28 -12.16 -1.82
N GLU A 198 25.57 -12.25 -0.54
CA GLU A 198 24.88 -11.55 0.54
C GLU A 198 25.29 -10.07 0.61
N GLY A 199 24.56 -9.29 1.40
CA GLY A 199 24.80 -7.88 1.60
C GLY A 199 23.92 -6.99 0.75
N ASN A 200 24.30 -5.74 0.58
CA ASN A 200 23.54 -4.77 -0.20
C ASN A 200 23.58 -5.15 -1.68
N GLN A 201 22.41 -5.42 -2.23
CA GLN A 201 22.18 -5.80 -3.62
C GLN A 201 21.23 -4.79 -4.27
N LEU A 202 21.53 -4.40 -5.51
CA LEU A 202 20.61 -3.66 -6.37
C LEU A 202 19.76 -4.68 -7.14
N LEU A 203 18.49 -4.80 -6.78
CA LEU A 203 17.54 -5.71 -7.39
C LEU A 203 16.75 -5.03 -8.49
N ASN A 204 16.61 -5.67 -9.65
CA ASN A 204 15.67 -5.27 -10.68
C ASN A 204 14.22 -5.64 -10.29
N GLY A 205 13.24 -5.31 -11.14
CA GLY A 205 11.82 -5.46 -10.79
C GLY A 205 11.41 -6.88 -10.43
N TYR A 206 11.79 -7.90 -11.22
CA TYR A 206 11.42 -9.29 -10.91
C TYR A 206 12.20 -9.88 -9.72
N GLN A 207 13.44 -9.44 -9.50
CA GLN A 207 14.23 -9.81 -8.32
C GLN A 207 13.66 -9.18 -7.05
N ALA A 208 13.26 -7.91 -7.10
CA ALA A 208 12.61 -7.22 -6.00
C ALA A 208 11.24 -7.84 -5.66
N LEU A 209 10.46 -8.24 -6.69
CA LEU A 209 9.23 -8.99 -6.49
C LEU A 209 9.49 -10.34 -5.82
N ALA A 210 10.54 -11.07 -6.25
CA ALA A 210 10.93 -12.33 -5.65
C ALA A 210 11.32 -12.15 -4.17
N TYR A 211 12.14 -11.12 -3.85
CA TYR A 211 12.56 -10.81 -2.50
C TYR A 211 11.37 -10.53 -1.56
N ALA A 212 10.42 -9.72 -2.01
CA ALA A 212 9.19 -9.40 -1.26
C ALA A 212 8.28 -10.63 -1.05
N ARG A 213 8.51 -11.75 -1.76
CA ARG A 213 7.70 -12.97 -1.73
C ARG A 213 8.33 -14.13 -0.98
N ILE A 214 9.54 -14.01 -0.45
CA ILE A 214 10.18 -15.06 0.36
C ILE A 214 9.30 -15.40 1.56
N ARG A 215 8.98 -16.69 1.75
CA ARG A 215 8.08 -17.20 2.83
C ARG A 215 8.60 -18.42 3.57
N GLN A 216 9.53 -19.18 2.98
CA GLN A 216 9.83 -20.55 3.42
C GLN A 216 10.88 -20.63 4.52
N ILE A 217 11.59 -19.56 4.81
CA ILE A 217 12.73 -19.55 5.75
C ILE A 217 12.39 -18.93 7.10
N ASP A 218 11.26 -18.23 7.21
CA ASP A 218 10.94 -17.48 8.41
C ASP A 218 9.42 -17.18 8.53
N SER A 219 9.06 -16.32 9.47
CA SER A 219 7.67 -15.97 9.76
C SER A 219 7.02 -15.09 8.68
N ILE A 220 5.69 -15.00 8.73
CA ILE A 220 4.89 -14.05 7.94
C ILE A 220 5.41 -12.61 8.13
N TYR A 221 5.91 -12.29 9.31
CA TYR A 221 6.38 -10.97 9.73
C TYR A 221 7.71 -10.58 9.10
N GLU A 222 8.62 -11.52 8.89
CA GLU A 222 9.86 -11.27 8.15
C GLU A 222 9.56 -10.98 6.67
N ARG A 223 8.56 -11.64 6.07
CA ARG A 223 8.07 -11.27 4.74
C ARG A 223 7.56 -9.84 4.70
N ASP A 224 6.71 -9.46 5.67
CA ASP A 224 6.15 -8.10 5.73
C ASP A 224 7.26 -7.05 5.94
N LYS A 225 8.33 -7.41 6.69
CA LYS A 225 9.53 -6.58 6.82
C LYS A 225 10.24 -6.40 5.47
N ARG A 226 10.46 -7.49 4.69
CA ARG A 226 11.05 -7.39 3.34
C ARG A 226 10.23 -6.50 2.41
N GLN A 227 8.90 -6.59 2.47
CA GLN A 227 8.02 -5.69 1.72
C GLN A 227 8.23 -4.23 2.11
N ARG A 228 8.33 -3.93 3.41
CA ARG A 228 8.65 -2.57 3.89
C ARG A 228 10.04 -2.11 3.46
N ASP A 229 11.04 -3.00 3.46
CA ASP A 229 12.39 -2.68 3.03
C ASP A 229 12.45 -2.34 1.52
N VAL A 230 11.73 -3.06 0.69
CA VAL A 230 11.55 -2.73 -0.74
C VAL A 230 10.85 -1.38 -0.89
N LEU A 231 9.74 -1.13 -0.19
CA LEU A 231 9.06 0.17 -0.21
C LEU A 231 10.00 1.30 0.19
N LYS A 232 10.80 1.13 1.24
CA LYS A 232 11.81 2.11 1.66
C LYS A 232 12.85 2.37 0.57
N SER A 233 13.28 1.34 -0.15
CA SER A 233 14.26 1.49 -1.22
C SER A 233 13.69 2.20 -2.43
N ILE A 234 12.51 1.80 -2.92
CA ILE A 234 11.74 2.58 -3.92
C ILE A 234 11.69 4.03 -3.49
N ALA A 235 11.42 4.19 -2.23
CA ALA A 235 11.37 5.40 -1.49
C ALA A 235 12.61 6.27 -1.69
N ASN A 236 13.76 5.77 -1.43
CA ASN A 236 15.03 6.49 -1.57
C ASN A 236 15.31 6.89 -3.03
N LYS A 237 15.08 5.98 -3.95
CA LYS A 237 15.30 6.22 -5.39
C LYS A 237 14.53 7.42 -5.91
N LEU A 238 13.27 7.56 -5.51
CA LEU A 238 12.45 8.70 -5.93
C LEU A 238 12.98 10.03 -5.39
N VAL A 239 13.46 10.07 -4.14
CA VAL A 239 14.04 11.30 -3.55
C VAL A 239 15.34 11.71 -4.21
N GLU A 240 16.13 10.76 -4.68
CA GLU A 240 17.39 11.02 -5.37
C GLU A 240 17.19 11.59 -6.77
N LEU A 241 15.98 11.42 -7.34
CA LEU A 241 15.66 11.97 -8.64
C LEU A 241 15.58 13.51 -8.60
N PRO A 242 16.12 14.18 -9.61
CA PRO A 242 15.89 15.62 -9.78
C PRO A 242 14.40 15.94 -9.86
N VAL A 243 13.95 16.99 -9.18
CA VAL A 243 12.54 17.43 -9.19
C VAL A 243 12.02 17.62 -10.63
N THR A 244 12.88 18.01 -11.55
CA THR A 244 12.58 18.17 -12.98
C THR A 244 12.25 16.86 -13.70
N SER A 245 12.66 15.70 -13.17
CA SER A 245 12.34 14.37 -13.72
C SER A 245 11.01 13.81 -13.23
N TYR A 246 10.43 14.33 -12.16
CA TYR A 246 9.17 13.84 -11.60
C TYR A 246 8.01 13.77 -12.60
N PRO A 247 7.75 14.76 -13.47
CA PRO A 247 6.67 14.66 -14.45
C PRO A 247 6.83 13.49 -15.41
N LYS A 248 8.08 13.17 -15.79
CA LYS A 248 8.38 12.03 -16.67
C LYS A 248 8.15 10.71 -15.95
N VAL A 249 8.75 10.54 -14.78
CA VAL A 249 8.61 9.32 -13.93
C VAL A 249 7.14 9.07 -13.61
N ILE A 250 6.42 10.10 -13.24
CA ILE A 250 4.98 10.06 -12.96
C ILE A 250 4.21 9.55 -14.17
N LYS A 251 4.44 10.11 -15.36
CA LYS A 251 3.77 9.69 -16.60
C LYS A 251 4.04 8.22 -16.92
N GLU A 252 5.26 7.76 -16.67
CA GLU A 252 5.67 6.37 -16.89
C GLU A 252 5.06 5.41 -15.87
N MET A 253 4.83 5.85 -14.62
CA MET A 253 4.32 5.02 -13.53
C MET A 253 2.79 4.91 -13.48
N MET A 254 2.05 5.94 -13.95
CA MET A 254 0.58 5.96 -13.86
C MET A 254 -0.15 4.76 -14.47
N PRO A 255 0.27 4.18 -15.62
CA PRO A 255 -0.38 2.98 -16.15
C PRO A 255 -0.29 1.77 -15.22
N TYR A 256 0.59 1.81 -14.24
CA TYR A 256 0.93 0.71 -13.36
C TYR A 256 0.28 0.78 -11.97
N VAL A 257 -0.54 1.79 -11.69
CA VAL A 257 -1.18 1.96 -10.37
C VAL A 257 -2.69 2.16 -10.51
N ASP A 258 -3.45 1.58 -9.57
CA ASP A 258 -4.88 1.86 -9.39
C ASP A 258 -5.04 2.70 -8.12
N VAL A 259 -5.61 3.90 -8.24
CA VAL A 259 -5.66 4.91 -7.18
C VAL A 259 -7.06 5.45 -6.99
N ASN A 260 -7.52 5.48 -5.75
CA ASN A 260 -8.77 6.11 -5.34
C ASN A 260 -8.52 7.06 -4.17
N LEU A 261 -7.92 8.21 -4.47
CA LEU A 261 -7.72 9.29 -3.51
C LEU A 261 -8.31 10.58 -4.07
N PRO A 262 -8.95 11.43 -3.24
CA PRO A 262 -9.40 12.76 -3.69
C PRO A 262 -8.21 13.58 -4.22
N ILE A 263 -8.41 14.24 -5.35
CA ILE A 263 -7.38 15.05 -6.02
C ILE A 263 -6.78 16.10 -5.06
N SER A 264 -7.63 16.74 -4.24
CA SER A 264 -7.18 17.71 -3.23
C SER A 264 -6.21 17.12 -2.22
N LYS A 265 -6.44 15.86 -1.81
CA LYS A 265 -5.57 15.14 -0.87
C LYS A 265 -4.20 14.86 -1.49
N LEU A 266 -4.22 14.43 -2.73
CA LEU A 266 -3.02 14.13 -3.51
C LEU A 266 -2.15 15.38 -3.71
N ILE A 267 -2.76 16.51 -4.06
CA ILE A 267 -2.07 17.81 -4.16
C ILE A 267 -1.46 18.19 -2.81
N THR A 268 -2.21 18.04 -1.72
CA THR A 268 -1.72 18.38 -0.38
C THR A 268 -0.48 17.57 -0.02
N ILE A 269 -0.49 16.26 -0.25
CA ILE A 269 0.65 15.36 0.02
C ILE A 269 1.85 15.78 -0.85
N ALA A 270 1.61 16.11 -2.14
CA ALA A 270 2.65 16.59 -3.05
C ALA A 270 3.32 17.87 -2.54
N MET A 271 2.54 18.84 -2.13
CA MET A 271 3.04 20.14 -1.68
C MET A 271 3.80 20.03 -0.35
N THR A 272 3.43 19.08 0.50
CA THR A 272 4.06 18.86 1.81
C THR A 272 5.21 17.83 1.78
N SER A 273 5.58 17.29 0.62
CA SER A 273 6.60 16.24 0.49
C SER A 273 7.95 16.59 1.14
N LYS A 274 8.42 17.85 1.00
CA LYS A 274 9.66 18.33 1.64
C LYS A 274 9.53 18.38 3.17
N GLU A 275 8.35 18.70 3.68
CA GLU A 275 8.07 18.72 5.11
C GLU A 275 8.03 17.30 5.66
N LEU A 276 7.32 16.40 4.98
CA LEU A 276 7.22 14.98 5.33
C LEU A 276 8.59 14.28 5.39
N TYR A 277 9.58 14.79 4.64
CA TYR A 277 10.97 14.31 4.69
C TYR A 277 11.60 14.38 6.08
N ASN A 278 11.15 15.31 6.90
CA ASN A 278 11.67 15.51 8.24
C ASN A 278 10.88 14.78 9.33
N TYR A 279 9.82 14.07 8.95
CA TYR A 279 9.00 13.31 9.90
C TYR A 279 9.73 12.05 10.38
N GLU A 280 9.41 11.61 11.58
CA GLU A 280 9.85 10.31 12.10
C GLU A 280 9.05 9.18 11.43
N LEU A 281 9.64 7.98 11.35
CA LEU A 281 8.97 6.80 10.78
C LEU A 281 8.84 5.71 11.82
N ASP A 282 7.60 5.42 12.21
CA ASP A 282 7.25 4.31 13.06
C ASP A 282 6.63 3.16 12.25
N GLN A 283 6.75 1.94 12.76
CA GLN A 283 6.26 0.74 12.09
C GLN A 283 5.62 -0.21 13.10
N MET A 284 4.49 -0.81 12.71
CA MET A 284 3.87 -1.90 13.46
C MET A 284 3.29 -2.97 12.54
N GLU A 285 3.06 -4.13 13.10
CA GLU A 285 2.34 -5.23 12.49
C GLU A 285 0.98 -5.39 13.13
N PHE A 286 -0.03 -5.67 12.32
CA PHE A 286 -1.37 -5.94 12.79
C PHE A 286 -1.86 -7.31 12.28
N PRO A 287 -2.43 -8.17 13.12
CA PRO A 287 -2.59 -8.05 14.58
C PRO A 287 -1.24 -8.14 15.32
N VAL A 288 -1.10 -7.43 16.45
CA VAL A 288 0.13 -7.45 17.26
C VAL A 288 0.38 -8.82 17.89
N ALA A 289 1.65 -9.14 18.13
CA ALA A 289 2.07 -10.48 18.56
C ALA A 289 1.40 -10.98 19.83
N GLU A 290 1.24 -10.07 20.80
CA GLU A 290 0.72 -10.38 22.13
C GLU A 290 -0.77 -10.74 22.12
N TYR A 291 -1.54 -10.25 21.13
CA TYR A 291 -3.00 -10.38 21.10
C TYR A 291 -3.51 -11.09 19.85
N ARG A 292 -2.71 -12.04 19.33
CA ARG A 292 -3.09 -12.89 18.18
C ARG A 292 -2.81 -14.34 18.45
N GLU A 293 -3.56 -15.21 17.78
CA GLU A 293 -3.37 -16.65 17.83
C GLU A 293 -3.56 -17.30 16.46
N SER A 294 -2.90 -18.43 16.24
CA SER A 294 -3.14 -19.26 15.07
C SER A 294 -4.49 -19.95 15.16
N GLY A 295 -5.22 -19.99 14.06
CA GLY A 295 -6.52 -20.63 13.97
C GLY A 295 -6.80 -21.26 12.62
N ARG A 296 -8.00 -21.82 12.49
CA ARG A 296 -8.47 -22.41 11.24
C ARG A 296 -9.91 -22.01 10.97
N LEU A 297 -10.25 -21.78 9.70
CA LEU A 297 -11.62 -21.56 9.27
C LEU A 297 -12.42 -22.87 9.37
N LYS A 298 -13.66 -22.76 9.87
CA LYS A 298 -14.53 -23.96 10.03
C LYS A 298 -14.94 -24.59 8.70
N LYS A 299 -15.05 -23.79 7.64
CA LYS A 299 -15.59 -24.24 6.35
C LYS A 299 -14.63 -25.11 5.52
N ASP A 300 -13.30 -24.83 5.58
CA ASP A 300 -12.30 -25.43 4.70
C ASP A 300 -10.99 -25.77 5.42
N ASN A 301 -10.97 -25.62 6.75
CA ASN A 301 -9.80 -25.87 7.59
C ASN A 301 -8.54 -25.05 7.21
N SER A 302 -8.70 -23.98 6.43
CA SER A 302 -7.57 -23.12 6.05
C SER A 302 -7.05 -22.32 7.24
N PHE A 303 -5.72 -22.07 7.27
CA PHE A 303 -5.05 -21.28 8.30
C PHE A 303 -5.57 -19.85 8.34
N VAL A 304 -5.80 -19.30 9.54
CA VAL A 304 -6.11 -17.90 9.79
C VAL A 304 -5.37 -17.38 11.02
N VAL A 305 -5.15 -16.09 11.07
CA VAL A 305 -4.71 -15.39 12.27
C VAL A 305 -5.93 -14.81 12.96
N LYS A 306 -6.29 -15.40 14.09
CA LYS A 306 -7.31 -14.84 14.99
C LYS A 306 -6.66 -13.77 15.87
N TRP A 307 -7.47 -12.86 16.39
CA TRP A 307 -6.98 -11.74 17.18
C TRP A 307 -8.00 -11.27 18.19
N ASP A 308 -7.50 -10.82 19.33
CA ASP A 308 -8.33 -10.13 20.32
C ASP A 308 -8.68 -8.75 19.79
N LYS A 309 -9.98 -8.53 19.52
CA LYS A 309 -10.45 -7.30 18.89
C LYS A 309 -10.24 -6.09 19.80
N THR A 310 -10.50 -6.22 21.09
CA THR A 310 -10.44 -5.11 22.03
C THR A 310 -9.01 -4.60 22.19
N GLU A 311 -8.08 -5.50 22.49
CA GLU A 311 -6.70 -5.12 22.75
C GLU A 311 -5.99 -4.67 21.46
N ASN A 312 -6.18 -5.37 20.33
CA ASN A 312 -5.59 -4.94 19.07
C ASN A 312 -6.10 -3.58 18.59
N LEU A 313 -7.41 -3.30 18.72
CA LEU A 313 -7.94 -1.97 18.32
C LEU A 313 -7.42 -0.87 19.23
N LYS A 314 -7.25 -1.13 20.53
CA LYS A 314 -6.65 -0.18 21.47
C LYS A 314 -5.20 0.15 21.07
N VAL A 315 -4.37 -0.88 20.78
CA VAL A 315 -2.99 -0.69 20.33
C VAL A 315 -2.94 0.04 19.00
N LEU A 316 -3.77 -0.35 18.03
CA LEU A 316 -3.84 0.27 16.71
C LEU A 316 -4.23 1.75 16.78
N ASN A 317 -5.30 2.07 17.55
CA ASN A 317 -5.74 3.46 17.72
C ASN A 317 -4.68 4.31 18.41
N ASN A 318 -4.02 3.76 19.42
CA ASN A 318 -2.89 4.44 20.07
C ASN A 318 -1.76 4.72 19.08
N PHE A 319 -1.40 3.74 18.26
CA PHE A 319 -0.36 3.87 17.27
C PHE A 319 -0.71 4.91 16.20
N ILE A 320 -1.91 4.86 15.64
CA ILE A 320 -2.34 5.78 14.55
C ILE A 320 -2.56 7.20 15.09
N TYR A 321 -3.27 7.36 16.20
CA TYR A 321 -3.78 8.66 16.66
C TYR A 321 -3.13 9.19 17.94
N ASN A 322 -2.15 8.47 18.53
CA ASN A 322 -1.48 8.84 19.79
C ASN A 322 -2.46 9.10 20.95
N LYS A 323 -3.51 8.26 21.07
CA LYS A 323 -4.57 8.38 22.08
C LYS A 323 -4.38 7.40 23.22
#